data_01589b1c3518a4d2a46a81f29a1a49d4
#
_entry.id   01589b1c3518a4d2a46a81f29a1a49d4
#
_cell.length_a   1.000
_cell.length_b   1.000
_cell.length_c   1.000
_cell.angle_alpha   90.00
_cell.angle_beta   90.00
_cell.angle_gamma   90.00
#
_symmetry.space_group_name_H-M   'P 1'
#
loop_
_entity.id
_entity.type
_entity.pdbx_description
1 polymer ?
#
loop_
_entity_poly.entity_id
_entity_poly.type
_entity_poly.pdbx_seq_one_letter_code
_entity_poly.pdbx_strand_id
1 'polypeptide(L)'
;MVHALLLARAGIPVVVLEKHNDFLRDFRGDTVHPTTLRIMDELGLIDEFLRLPHTKIDTVAFDTDGSIRTFGNFKVLKRLGFNQPYIAMMPQWDFLDFIAEKASAYPEFTLIRNAEVTDLILEDDRVAGVRTPHDEVRADLVIAADGRKSAVRAAAGLRTAQAHSPMDVLWFRLKWRPGDPRELFGVFRKGLMMAMIYRGDYWQVAYLMPKGASPKGGSLEEFKERIVTAQPRLREHVNDLTSWDDTSELDVRVDRLETWWRTGLLCIGDAAHAMSPAGGVGINLAVADAVAAANILCAPLQQGRLTDRDLAKVQRRRELPTRIVQAVQVLMQDNAIAPNLNGDLSPIHVPKIVGFGPLQAIPPLVVGRGFRPEHVRTPDVHAR
;
A
#
# COMPACT_ATOMS: atom_id res chain seq x y z
N MET A 1 12.00 -3.01 4.13
CA MET A 1 12.41 -2.23 5.33
C MET A 1 11.86 -2.83 6.63
N VAL A 2 10.52 -2.88 6.87
CA VAL A 2 9.96 -3.36 8.16
C VAL A 2 10.43 -4.77 8.53
N HIS A 3 10.46 -5.72 7.58
CA HIS A 3 10.98 -7.07 7.83
C HIS A 3 12.45 -7.04 8.26
N ALA A 4 13.26 -6.24 7.60
CA ALA A 4 14.68 -6.10 7.92
C ALA A 4 14.91 -5.48 9.32
N LEU A 5 14.15 -4.45 9.69
CA LEU A 5 14.17 -3.90 11.04
C LEU A 5 13.87 -4.98 12.10
N LEU A 6 12.83 -5.81 11.87
CA LEU A 6 12.43 -6.86 12.81
C LEU A 6 13.47 -7.96 12.95
N LEU A 7 14.15 -8.33 11.86
CA LEU A 7 15.24 -9.32 11.89
C LEU A 7 16.50 -8.77 12.56
N ALA A 8 16.93 -7.56 12.19
CA ALA A 8 18.09 -6.91 12.80
C ALA A 8 17.91 -6.73 14.32
N ARG A 9 16.72 -6.26 14.73
CA ARG A 9 16.32 -6.15 16.14
C ARG A 9 16.40 -7.49 16.89
N ALA A 10 16.19 -8.60 16.18
CA ALA A 10 16.30 -9.96 16.73
C ALA A 10 17.71 -10.55 16.63
N GLY A 11 18.74 -9.77 16.26
CA GLY A 11 20.13 -10.22 16.16
C GLY A 11 20.42 -11.06 14.90
N ILE A 12 19.61 -10.95 13.86
CA ILE A 12 19.80 -11.68 12.60
C ILE A 12 20.40 -10.72 11.56
N PRO A 13 21.60 -11.02 11.01
CA PRO A 13 22.20 -10.21 9.96
C PRO A 13 21.27 -10.10 8.73
N VAL A 14 21.07 -8.89 8.26
CA VAL A 14 20.21 -8.62 7.11
C VAL A 14 20.81 -7.55 6.20
N VAL A 15 20.82 -7.83 4.90
CA VAL A 15 21.21 -6.88 3.87
C VAL A 15 19.97 -6.51 3.06
N VAL A 16 19.68 -5.23 2.98
CA VAL A 16 18.62 -4.69 2.11
C VAL A 16 19.26 -4.08 0.88
N LEU A 17 18.84 -4.54 -0.30
CA LEU A 17 19.25 -4.00 -1.59
C LEU A 17 18.13 -3.10 -2.13
N GLU A 18 18.44 -1.83 -2.34
CA GLU A 18 17.54 -0.87 -2.98
C GLU A 18 18.12 -0.43 -4.33
N LYS A 19 17.36 -0.59 -5.41
CA LYS A 19 17.84 -0.29 -6.75
C LYS A 19 18.07 1.19 -7.03
N HIS A 20 17.43 2.06 -6.26
CA HIS A 20 17.56 3.50 -6.40
C HIS A 20 18.47 4.11 -5.34
N ASN A 21 18.88 5.35 -5.57
CA ASN A 21 19.67 6.11 -4.63
C ASN A 21 18.89 6.55 -3.38
N ASP A 22 17.57 6.62 -3.48
CA ASP A 22 16.66 7.07 -2.43
C ASP A 22 15.35 6.28 -2.46
N PHE A 23 14.41 6.63 -1.58
CA PHE A 23 13.07 6.07 -1.57
C PHE A 23 12.03 6.95 -2.25
N LEU A 24 12.44 8.04 -2.92
CA LEU A 24 11.52 8.89 -3.67
C LEU A 24 10.90 8.09 -4.81
N ARG A 25 9.59 8.06 -4.84
CA ARG A 25 8.80 7.38 -5.87
C ARG A 25 7.63 8.28 -6.24
N ASP A 26 7.00 7.95 -7.35
CA ASP A 26 5.73 8.59 -7.74
C ASP A 26 4.71 8.51 -6.61
N PHE A 27 3.79 9.46 -6.60
CA PHE A 27 2.71 9.61 -5.61
C PHE A 27 1.84 8.35 -5.48
N ARG A 28 2.31 7.36 -4.71
CA ARG A 28 1.59 6.10 -4.48
C ARG A 28 1.71 5.69 -3.03
N GLY A 29 0.66 5.06 -2.53
CA GLY A 29 0.74 4.30 -1.30
C GLY A 29 1.02 5.13 -0.04
N ASP A 30 0.31 6.22 0.13
CA ASP A 30 0.56 7.18 1.20
C ASP A 30 -0.34 6.96 2.43
N THR A 31 -0.97 5.81 2.55
CA THR A 31 -1.92 5.51 3.61
C THR A 31 -1.35 4.54 4.64
N VAL A 32 -1.08 5.03 5.84
CA VAL A 32 -0.67 4.22 6.99
C VAL A 32 -1.88 4.01 7.89
N HIS A 33 -2.40 2.79 7.90
CA HIS A 33 -3.64 2.43 8.60
C HIS A 33 -3.42 2.16 10.09
N PRO A 34 -4.49 2.13 10.90
CA PRO A 34 -4.42 1.88 12.35
C PRO A 34 -3.64 0.62 12.74
N THR A 35 -3.68 -0.44 11.92
CA THR A 35 -2.90 -1.67 12.17
C THR A 35 -1.40 -1.44 12.05
N THR A 36 -0.95 -0.66 11.06
CA THR A 36 0.47 -0.32 10.91
C THR A 36 0.92 0.65 12.01
N LEU A 37 0.07 1.63 12.40
CA LEU A 37 0.33 2.52 13.54
C LEU A 37 0.46 1.72 14.84
N ARG A 38 -0.35 0.68 15.05
CA ARG A 38 -0.20 -0.24 16.19
C ARG A 38 1.12 -0.99 16.16
N ILE A 39 1.61 -1.42 15.00
CA ILE A 39 2.93 -2.05 14.89
C ILE A 39 4.03 -1.06 15.30
N MET A 40 3.92 0.22 14.92
CA MET A 40 4.85 1.26 15.38
C MET A 40 4.78 1.45 16.91
N ASP A 41 3.58 1.37 17.50
CA ASP A 41 3.35 1.45 18.95
C ASP A 41 4.01 0.24 19.67
N GLU A 42 3.79 -0.97 19.16
CA GLU A 42 4.40 -2.21 19.70
C GLU A 42 5.94 -2.22 19.61
N LEU A 43 6.50 -1.49 18.66
CA LEU A 43 7.95 -1.29 18.52
C LEU A 43 8.49 -0.14 19.39
N GLY A 44 7.62 0.62 20.10
CA GLY A 44 8.01 1.81 20.85
C GLY A 44 8.38 3.01 19.98
N LEU A 45 8.03 2.98 18.68
CA LEU A 45 8.41 4.00 17.70
C LEU A 45 7.29 5.02 17.40
N ILE A 46 6.10 4.83 17.97
CA ILE A 46 4.92 5.60 17.56
C ILE A 46 5.06 7.10 17.79
N ASP A 47 5.64 7.53 18.90
CA ASP A 47 5.76 8.95 19.24
C ASP A 47 6.70 9.68 18.28
N GLU A 48 7.82 9.04 17.89
CA GLU A 48 8.75 9.60 16.92
C GLU A 48 8.13 9.57 15.50
N PHE A 49 7.47 8.46 15.15
CA PHE A 49 6.79 8.31 13.88
C PHE A 49 5.73 9.39 13.65
N LEU A 50 4.95 9.74 14.68
CA LEU A 50 3.91 10.75 14.58
C LEU A 50 4.43 12.21 14.60
N ARG A 51 5.74 12.43 14.75
CA ARG A 51 6.37 13.75 14.52
C ARG A 51 6.65 14.02 13.04
N LEU A 52 6.68 12.96 12.22
CA LEU A 52 6.80 13.12 10.77
C LEU A 52 5.58 13.87 10.19
N PRO A 53 5.77 14.68 9.14
CA PRO A 53 4.66 15.38 8.50
C PRO A 53 3.59 14.39 8.02
N HIS A 54 2.39 14.51 8.54
CA HIS A 54 1.26 13.68 8.10
C HIS A 54 -0.08 14.39 8.33
N THR A 55 -1.10 13.99 7.61
CA THR A 55 -2.49 14.39 7.87
C THR A 55 -3.27 13.22 8.44
N LYS A 56 -4.19 13.49 9.38
CA LYS A 56 -5.02 12.46 10.02
C LYS A 56 -6.39 12.42 9.37
N ILE A 57 -6.80 11.23 8.94
CA ILE A 57 -8.11 10.99 8.39
C ILE A 57 -8.83 10.02 9.32
N ASP A 58 -9.79 10.52 10.07
CA ASP A 58 -10.63 9.73 10.96
C ASP A 58 -12.01 9.43 10.35
N THR A 59 -12.37 10.12 9.26
CA THR A 59 -13.60 9.90 8.51
C THR A 59 -13.32 9.82 7.01
N VAL A 60 -14.05 8.97 6.31
CA VAL A 60 -14.09 8.91 4.85
C VAL A 60 -15.47 9.34 4.41
N ALA A 61 -15.53 10.32 3.50
CA ALA A 61 -16.77 10.88 2.99
C ALA A 61 -16.83 10.80 1.48
N PHE A 62 -18.05 10.89 0.93
CA PHE A 62 -18.29 10.96 -0.50
C PHE A 62 -19.17 12.16 -0.82
N ASP A 63 -18.83 12.87 -1.88
CA ASP A 63 -19.67 13.88 -2.50
C ASP A 63 -20.51 13.20 -3.59
N THR A 64 -21.80 13.02 -3.29
CA THR A 64 -22.81 12.59 -4.23
C THR A 64 -23.82 13.73 -4.38
N ASP A 65 -23.96 14.30 -5.57
CA ASP A 65 -24.91 15.37 -5.89
C ASP A 65 -24.73 16.67 -5.06
N GLY A 66 -23.49 17.03 -4.71
CA GLY A 66 -23.18 18.22 -3.93
C GLY A 66 -23.38 18.09 -2.43
N SER A 67 -23.75 16.89 -1.95
CA SER A 67 -23.87 16.56 -0.53
C SER A 67 -22.74 15.63 -0.08
N ILE A 68 -21.94 16.05 0.90
CA ILE A 68 -20.89 15.23 1.49
C ILE A 68 -21.53 14.30 2.54
N ARG A 69 -21.37 12.99 2.35
CA ARG A 69 -21.91 11.97 3.26
C ARG A 69 -20.77 11.13 3.82
N THR A 70 -20.71 10.99 5.14
CA THR A 70 -19.74 10.13 5.80
C THR A 70 -20.06 8.66 5.52
N PHE A 71 -19.08 7.94 5.02
CA PHE A 71 -19.14 6.51 4.71
C PHE A 71 -18.52 5.64 5.80
N GLY A 72 -17.47 6.13 6.47
CA GLY A 72 -16.78 5.40 7.52
C GLY A 72 -16.18 6.33 8.56
N ASN A 73 -16.20 5.91 9.82
CA ASN A 73 -15.59 6.64 10.93
C ASN A 73 -14.66 5.70 11.71
N PHE A 74 -13.35 5.94 11.61
CA PHE A 74 -12.32 5.13 12.24
C PHE A 74 -12.30 5.22 13.76
N LYS A 75 -12.94 6.24 14.37
CA LYS A 75 -13.04 6.38 15.84
C LYS A 75 -13.70 5.17 16.51
N VAL A 76 -14.50 4.38 15.77
CA VAL A 76 -15.05 3.13 16.25
C VAL A 76 -13.98 2.14 16.73
N LEU A 77 -12.78 2.20 16.14
CA LEU A 77 -11.65 1.32 16.47
C LEU A 77 -11.09 1.57 17.89
N LYS A 78 -11.37 2.73 18.51
CA LYS A 78 -11.03 2.96 19.93
C LYS A 78 -11.59 1.89 20.84
N ARG A 79 -12.83 1.43 20.57
CA ARG A 79 -13.50 0.37 21.35
C ARG A 79 -12.83 -1.00 21.21
N LEU A 80 -11.95 -1.15 20.19
CA LEU A 80 -11.17 -2.35 19.93
C LEU A 80 -9.69 -2.18 20.37
N GLY A 81 -9.41 -1.17 21.20
CA GLY A 81 -8.09 -0.94 21.77
C GLY A 81 -7.06 -0.36 20.79
N PHE A 82 -7.50 0.38 19.75
CA PHE A 82 -6.58 1.14 18.90
C PHE A 82 -6.33 2.53 19.49
N ASN A 83 -5.07 2.81 19.85
CA ASN A 83 -4.64 4.11 20.35
C ASN A 83 -4.70 5.18 19.25
N GLN A 84 -4.40 4.80 18.00
CA GLN A 84 -4.42 5.65 16.80
C GLN A 84 -5.54 5.19 15.84
N PRO A 85 -6.82 5.54 16.09
CA PRO A 85 -7.97 5.09 15.31
C PRO A 85 -8.22 6.01 14.10
N TYR A 86 -7.20 6.23 13.27
CA TYR A 86 -7.23 7.07 12.06
C TYR A 86 -6.24 6.54 11.03
N ILE A 87 -6.41 6.94 9.78
CA ILE A 87 -5.40 6.74 8.74
C ILE A 87 -4.44 7.94 8.79
N ALA A 88 -3.15 7.68 8.94
CA ALA A 88 -2.12 8.69 8.74
C ALA A 88 -1.76 8.74 7.24
N MET A 89 -1.99 9.90 6.64
CA MET A 89 -1.60 10.17 5.28
C MET A 89 -0.21 10.79 5.28
N MET A 90 0.78 10.04 4.85
CA MET A 90 2.18 10.50 4.74
C MET A 90 2.82 9.95 3.47
N PRO A 91 3.80 10.63 2.89
CA PRO A 91 4.56 10.10 1.77
C PRO A 91 5.23 8.77 2.13
N GLN A 92 5.19 7.81 1.21
CA GLN A 92 5.79 6.49 1.46
C GLN A 92 7.31 6.58 1.72
N TRP A 93 8.00 7.55 1.11
CA TRP A 93 9.43 7.75 1.33
C TRP A 93 9.74 8.18 2.77
N ASP A 94 8.93 9.05 3.40
CA ASP A 94 9.11 9.43 4.79
C ASP A 94 8.95 8.22 5.73
N PHE A 95 7.98 7.35 5.45
CA PHE A 95 7.81 6.08 6.14
C PHE A 95 9.04 5.17 5.98
N LEU A 96 9.55 5.02 4.76
CA LEU A 96 10.69 4.14 4.48
C LEU A 96 11.99 4.69 5.05
N ASP A 97 12.25 5.99 4.93
CA ASP A 97 13.43 6.65 5.51
C ASP A 97 13.42 6.52 7.03
N PHE A 98 12.27 6.73 7.67
CA PHE A 98 12.12 6.54 9.11
C PHE A 98 12.46 5.10 9.53
N ILE A 99 11.89 4.09 8.85
CA ILE A 99 12.18 2.69 9.17
C ILE A 99 13.65 2.35 8.91
N ALA A 100 14.25 2.89 7.83
CA ALA A 100 15.67 2.71 7.53
C ALA A 100 16.56 3.31 8.62
N GLU A 101 16.25 4.52 9.09
CA GLU A 101 16.95 5.18 10.21
C GLU A 101 16.90 4.31 11.47
N LYS A 102 15.70 3.84 11.85
CA LYS A 102 15.57 2.98 13.05
C LYS A 102 16.26 1.63 12.89
N ALA A 103 16.25 1.05 11.70
CA ALA A 103 16.96 -0.20 11.42
C ALA A 103 18.49 -0.02 11.50
N SER A 104 19.00 1.13 11.04
CA SER A 104 20.43 1.45 11.04
C SER A 104 21.05 1.57 12.47
N ALA A 105 20.21 1.65 13.50
CA ALA A 105 20.68 1.60 14.89
C ALA A 105 21.13 0.19 15.32
N TYR A 106 20.79 -0.85 14.55
CA TYR A 106 21.17 -2.23 14.83
C TYR A 106 22.39 -2.65 13.99
N PRO A 107 23.44 -3.23 14.59
CA PRO A 107 24.66 -3.63 13.87
C PRO A 107 24.42 -4.71 12.82
N GLU A 108 23.34 -5.47 12.94
CA GLU A 108 22.94 -6.52 12.00
C GLU A 108 22.30 -5.96 10.72
N PHE A 109 22.00 -4.67 10.65
CA PHE A 109 21.34 -4.08 9.49
C PHE A 109 22.34 -3.43 8.53
N THR A 110 22.22 -3.78 7.25
CA THR A 110 22.96 -3.13 6.17
C THR A 110 22.01 -2.74 5.05
N LEU A 111 22.05 -1.48 4.62
CA LEU A 111 21.31 -0.99 3.46
C LEU A 111 22.28 -0.59 2.34
N ILE A 112 22.15 -1.23 1.18
CA ILE A 112 22.94 -0.93 -0.02
C ILE A 112 21.98 -0.32 -1.05
N ARG A 113 22.22 0.95 -1.40
CA ARG A 113 21.48 1.68 -2.43
C ARG A 113 22.17 1.55 -3.79
N ASN A 114 21.46 1.84 -4.89
CA ASN A 114 21.91 1.64 -6.27
C ASN A 114 22.30 0.17 -6.55
N ALA A 115 21.64 -0.77 -5.86
CA ALA A 115 21.91 -2.20 -5.96
C ALA A 115 20.66 -2.91 -6.54
N GLU A 116 20.44 -2.77 -7.84
CA GLU A 116 19.38 -3.46 -8.56
C GLU A 116 19.67 -4.96 -8.63
N VAL A 117 18.75 -5.77 -8.15
CA VAL A 117 18.84 -7.23 -8.31
C VAL A 117 18.46 -7.59 -9.75
N THR A 118 19.39 -8.25 -10.45
CA THR A 118 19.24 -8.66 -11.85
C THR A 118 18.94 -10.13 -12.01
N ASP A 119 19.42 -10.99 -11.09
CA ASP A 119 19.23 -12.44 -11.17
C ASP A 119 19.36 -13.11 -9.80
N LEU A 120 19.07 -14.40 -9.74
CA LEU A 120 19.24 -15.27 -8.59
C LEU A 120 20.55 -16.08 -8.66
N ILE A 121 21.13 -16.35 -7.50
CA ILE A 121 22.18 -17.38 -7.35
C ILE A 121 21.49 -18.67 -6.95
N LEU A 122 21.64 -19.71 -7.77
CA LEU A 122 21.07 -21.02 -7.52
C LEU A 122 22.17 -22.02 -7.19
N GLU A 123 21.95 -22.83 -6.15
CA GLU A 123 22.77 -23.99 -5.76
C GLU A 123 21.82 -25.17 -5.54
N ASP A 124 22.00 -26.25 -6.27
CA ASP A 124 21.18 -27.46 -6.16
C ASP A 124 19.66 -27.15 -6.14
N ASP A 125 19.20 -26.28 -7.07
CA ASP A 125 17.83 -25.78 -7.17
C ASP A 125 17.32 -24.89 -6.02
N ARG A 126 18.17 -24.61 -5.02
CA ARG A 126 17.93 -23.66 -3.93
C ARG A 126 18.37 -22.26 -4.35
N VAL A 127 17.59 -21.25 -3.96
CA VAL A 127 18.06 -19.87 -4.01
C VAL A 127 19.05 -19.63 -2.86
N ALA A 128 20.32 -19.36 -3.21
CA ALA A 128 21.42 -19.13 -2.29
C ALA A 128 21.86 -17.66 -2.23
N GLY A 129 21.18 -16.78 -2.95
CA GLY A 129 21.50 -15.36 -2.99
C GLY A 129 20.95 -14.67 -4.24
N VAL A 130 21.44 -13.46 -4.48
CA VAL A 130 21.07 -12.61 -5.62
C VAL A 130 22.29 -12.00 -6.28
N ARG A 131 22.16 -11.64 -7.57
CA ARG A 131 23.15 -10.89 -8.34
C ARG A 131 22.69 -9.47 -8.56
N THR A 132 23.65 -8.57 -8.46
CA THR A 132 23.54 -7.19 -8.95
C THR A 132 24.49 -7.01 -10.14
N PRO A 133 24.47 -5.89 -10.88
CA PRO A 133 25.43 -5.64 -11.96
C PRO A 133 26.90 -5.68 -11.50
N HIS A 134 27.19 -5.51 -10.20
CA HIS A 134 28.54 -5.33 -9.69
C HIS A 134 28.94 -6.42 -8.68
N ASP A 135 27.97 -7.04 -7.99
CA ASP A 135 28.25 -7.93 -6.86
C ASP A 135 27.31 -9.13 -6.80
N GLU A 136 27.74 -10.17 -6.08
CA GLU A 136 26.93 -11.27 -5.62
C GLU A 136 26.69 -11.15 -4.11
N VAL A 137 25.41 -11.25 -3.69
CA VAL A 137 25.05 -11.27 -2.28
C VAL A 137 24.46 -12.63 -1.94
N ARG A 138 25.20 -13.41 -1.14
CA ARG A 138 24.76 -14.72 -0.68
C ARG A 138 23.97 -14.62 0.61
N ALA A 139 22.97 -15.46 0.77
CA ALA A 139 22.11 -15.48 1.94
C ALA A 139 21.46 -16.86 2.14
N ASP A 140 21.17 -17.20 3.41
CA ASP A 140 20.37 -18.37 3.76
C ASP A 140 18.92 -18.26 3.30
N LEU A 141 18.43 -17.02 3.19
CA LEU A 141 17.09 -16.71 2.71
C LEU A 141 17.08 -15.38 1.96
N VAL A 142 16.51 -15.37 0.79
CA VAL A 142 16.19 -14.16 0.03
C VAL A 142 14.73 -13.80 0.29
N ILE A 143 14.47 -12.54 0.64
CA ILE A 143 13.11 -11.98 0.75
C ILE A 143 12.86 -11.03 -0.41
N ALA A 144 12.00 -11.42 -1.35
CA ALA A 144 11.58 -10.57 -2.44
C ALA A 144 10.47 -9.62 -1.97
N ALA A 145 10.78 -8.32 -1.93
CA ALA A 145 9.85 -7.22 -1.62
C ALA A 145 9.97 -6.10 -2.67
N ASP A 146 10.36 -6.45 -3.89
CA ASP A 146 10.70 -5.58 -5.02
C ASP A 146 9.49 -5.15 -5.86
N GLY A 147 8.28 -5.35 -5.32
CA GLY A 147 7.06 -4.76 -5.82
C GLY A 147 6.39 -5.57 -6.96
N ARG A 148 5.36 -4.96 -7.56
CA ARG A 148 4.46 -5.63 -8.53
C ARG A 148 5.13 -6.07 -9.84
N LYS A 149 6.29 -5.52 -10.18
CA LYS A 149 7.13 -5.93 -11.31
C LYS A 149 8.39 -6.68 -10.83
N SER A 150 8.26 -7.47 -9.78
CA SER A 150 9.35 -8.20 -9.14
C SER A 150 10.23 -8.97 -10.14
N ALA A 151 11.50 -8.57 -10.23
CA ALA A 151 12.51 -9.26 -11.02
C ALA A 151 12.86 -10.60 -10.36
N VAL A 152 12.95 -10.63 -9.04
CA VAL A 152 13.23 -11.82 -8.24
C VAL A 152 12.13 -12.87 -8.44
N ARG A 153 10.86 -12.48 -8.39
CA ARG A 153 9.72 -13.37 -8.67
C ARG A 153 9.81 -13.98 -10.07
N ALA A 154 10.13 -13.15 -11.07
CA ALA A 154 10.26 -13.59 -12.46
C ALA A 154 11.42 -14.57 -12.64
N ALA A 155 12.62 -14.24 -12.09
CA ALA A 155 13.79 -15.10 -12.14
C ALA A 155 13.56 -16.46 -11.43
N ALA A 156 12.74 -16.46 -10.36
CA ALA A 156 12.37 -17.68 -9.65
C ALA A 156 11.33 -18.55 -10.40
N GLY A 157 10.76 -18.08 -11.51
CA GLY A 157 9.73 -18.80 -12.27
C GLY A 157 8.40 -18.97 -11.53
N LEU A 158 8.11 -18.11 -10.53
CA LEU A 158 6.90 -18.21 -9.74
C LEU A 158 5.68 -17.70 -10.52
N ARG A 159 4.61 -18.52 -10.56
CA ARG A 159 3.39 -18.22 -11.32
C ARG A 159 2.42 -17.35 -10.53
N THR A 160 1.80 -16.40 -11.25
CA THR A 160 0.76 -15.53 -10.72
C THR A 160 -0.62 -15.95 -11.20
N ALA A 161 -1.57 -16.04 -10.28
CA ALA A 161 -2.99 -16.00 -10.59
C ALA A 161 -3.39 -14.53 -10.72
N GLN A 162 -3.85 -14.13 -11.91
CA GLN A 162 -4.30 -12.78 -12.17
C GLN A 162 -5.79 -12.64 -11.86
N ALA A 163 -6.16 -11.52 -11.23
CA ALA A 163 -7.53 -11.06 -11.15
C ALA A 163 -7.71 -9.86 -12.10
N HIS A 164 -8.92 -9.72 -12.64
CA HIS A 164 -9.26 -8.60 -13.51
C HIS A 164 -9.25 -7.28 -12.72
N SER A 165 -8.76 -6.20 -13.36
CA SER A 165 -8.96 -4.83 -12.89
C SER A 165 -9.61 -4.02 -14.00
N PRO A 166 -10.82 -3.47 -13.78
CA PRO A 166 -11.55 -2.74 -14.81
C PRO A 166 -11.10 -1.28 -14.93
N MET A 167 -10.14 -0.83 -14.12
CA MET A 167 -9.74 0.57 -14.05
C MET A 167 -8.24 0.77 -14.01
N ASP A 168 -7.84 1.98 -14.40
CA ASP A 168 -6.54 2.57 -14.13
C ASP A 168 -6.72 3.89 -13.36
N VAL A 169 -5.64 4.47 -12.86
CA VAL A 169 -5.69 5.72 -12.09
C VAL A 169 -4.69 6.73 -12.66
N LEU A 170 -5.17 7.92 -12.95
CA LEU A 170 -4.33 9.08 -13.23
C LEU A 170 -4.17 9.89 -11.94
N TRP A 171 -2.91 10.09 -11.54
CA TRP A 171 -2.55 10.89 -10.38
C TRP A 171 -2.08 12.26 -10.79
N PHE A 172 -2.53 13.31 -10.10
CA PHE A 172 -2.05 14.69 -10.25
C PHE A 172 -2.27 15.50 -8.97
N ARG A 173 -1.73 16.73 -8.94
CA ARG A 173 -1.86 17.65 -7.81
C ARG A 173 -2.67 18.86 -8.19
N LEU A 174 -3.49 19.35 -7.25
CA LEU A 174 -4.16 20.65 -7.33
C LEU A 174 -3.85 21.40 -6.03
N LYS A 175 -3.48 22.68 -6.11
CA LYS A 175 -3.20 23.48 -4.91
C LYS A 175 -4.42 23.55 -4.01
N TRP A 176 -4.22 23.35 -2.73
CA TRP A 176 -5.23 23.61 -1.73
C TRP A 176 -5.33 25.13 -1.50
N ARG A 177 -6.56 25.64 -1.34
CA ARG A 177 -6.85 27.05 -1.13
C ARG A 177 -7.62 27.25 0.17
N PRO A 178 -7.48 28.41 0.86
CA PRO A 178 -8.27 28.70 2.05
C PRO A 178 -9.79 28.57 1.79
N GLY A 179 -10.47 27.76 2.61
CA GLY A 179 -11.88 27.43 2.46
C GLY A 179 -12.16 26.06 1.81
N ASP A 180 -11.14 25.42 1.28
CA ASP A 180 -11.27 24.06 0.75
C ASP A 180 -11.39 23.01 1.85
N PRO A 181 -12.08 21.88 1.60
CA PRO A 181 -12.10 20.73 2.51
C PRO A 181 -10.71 20.18 2.80
N ARG A 182 -10.47 19.79 4.06
CA ARG A 182 -9.25 19.11 4.50
C ARG A 182 -9.43 17.60 4.69
N GLU A 183 -10.63 17.11 4.46
CA GLU A 183 -10.98 15.71 4.57
C GLU A 183 -10.59 14.96 3.28
N LEU A 184 -10.44 13.64 3.41
CA LEU A 184 -10.46 12.75 2.27
C LEU A 184 -11.90 12.67 1.77
N PHE A 185 -12.15 13.07 0.55
CA PHE A 185 -13.47 12.90 -0.05
C PHE A 185 -13.40 12.35 -1.47
N GLY A 186 -14.37 11.51 -1.80
CA GLY A 186 -14.57 11.02 -3.16
C GLY A 186 -15.59 11.88 -3.90
N VAL A 187 -15.32 12.19 -5.16
CA VAL A 187 -16.27 12.79 -6.10
C VAL A 187 -16.80 11.69 -7.00
N PHE A 188 -18.11 11.47 -6.97
CA PHE A 188 -18.77 10.44 -7.75
C PHE A 188 -19.83 11.11 -8.65
N ARG A 189 -19.59 11.07 -9.94
CA ARG A 189 -20.52 11.53 -10.97
C ARG A 189 -20.58 10.49 -12.08
N LYS A 190 -21.65 10.50 -12.85
CA LYS A 190 -21.79 9.60 -13.99
C LYS A 190 -20.59 9.72 -14.94
N GLY A 191 -19.84 8.64 -15.11
CA GLY A 191 -18.65 8.61 -15.97
C GLY A 191 -17.41 9.28 -15.40
N LEU A 192 -17.43 9.71 -14.11
CA LEU A 192 -16.29 10.34 -13.46
C LEU A 192 -16.20 9.95 -11.99
N MET A 193 -15.03 9.49 -11.59
CA MET A 193 -14.72 9.21 -10.20
C MET A 193 -13.35 9.78 -9.84
N MET A 194 -13.29 10.53 -8.74
CA MET A 194 -12.04 11.06 -8.21
C MET A 194 -11.97 10.88 -6.69
N ALA A 195 -10.79 10.69 -6.17
CA ALA A 195 -10.50 10.81 -4.74
C ALA A 195 -9.60 12.03 -4.52
N MET A 196 -10.03 12.91 -3.63
CA MET A 196 -9.34 14.15 -3.26
C MET A 196 -8.69 13.94 -1.90
N ILE A 197 -7.37 13.92 -1.86
CA ILE A 197 -6.58 13.59 -0.66
C ILE A 197 -5.82 14.85 -0.25
N TYR A 198 -6.18 15.43 0.90
CA TYR A 198 -5.52 16.61 1.44
C TYR A 198 -4.11 16.30 1.95
N ARG A 199 -3.12 17.13 1.56
CA ARG A 199 -1.70 16.97 1.86
C ARG A 199 -1.05 18.20 2.50
N GLY A 200 -1.86 19.08 3.06
CA GLY A 200 -1.39 20.33 3.70
C GLY A 200 -1.55 21.54 2.79
N ASP A 201 -0.82 21.62 1.70
CA ASP A 201 -0.82 22.73 0.75
C ASP A 201 -1.39 22.37 -0.63
N TYR A 202 -1.69 21.09 -0.87
CA TYR A 202 -2.29 20.60 -2.11
C TYR A 202 -3.24 19.43 -1.87
N TRP A 203 -4.08 19.16 -2.85
CA TRP A 203 -4.77 17.90 -3.00
C TRP A 203 -4.00 16.98 -3.93
N GLN A 204 -3.74 15.77 -3.48
CA GLN A 204 -3.41 14.66 -4.34
C GLN A 204 -4.70 14.09 -4.90
N VAL A 205 -4.85 14.12 -6.22
CA VAL A 205 -6.06 13.66 -6.89
C VAL A 205 -5.80 12.32 -7.55
N ALA A 206 -6.62 11.33 -7.20
CA ALA A 206 -6.73 10.07 -7.92
C ALA A 206 -7.95 10.15 -8.85
N TYR A 207 -7.72 10.30 -10.14
CA TYR A 207 -8.76 10.24 -11.16
C TYR A 207 -8.85 8.81 -11.69
N LEU A 208 -9.99 8.15 -11.47
CA LEU A 208 -10.22 6.78 -11.92
C LEU A 208 -10.69 6.82 -13.37
N MET A 209 -10.16 5.94 -14.19
CA MET A 209 -10.48 5.79 -15.60
C MET A 209 -10.68 4.32 -15.98
N PRO A 210 -11.50 4.00 -17.00
CA PRO A 210 -11.58 2.63 -17.50
C PRO A 210 -10.22 2.10 -17.89
N LYS A 211 -10.02 0.80 -17.77
CA LYS A 211 -8.75 0.12 -18.08
C LYS A 211 -8.26 0.48 -19.49
N GLY A 212 -7.03 1.02 -19.58
CA GLY A 212 -6.40 1.42 -20.83
C GLY A 212 -6.93 2.72 -21.45
N ALA A 213 -7.88 3.42 -20.80
CA ALA A 213 -8.49 4.65 -21.33
C ALA A 213 -7.75 5.89 -20.80
N SER A 214 -6.47 6.05 -21.18
CA SER A 214 -5.69 7.23 -20.79
C SER A 214 -6.24 8.51 -21.44
N PRO A 215 -6.48 9.58 -20.68
CA PRO A 215 -6.84 10.88 -21.23
C PRO A 215 -5.67 11.61 -21.90
N LYS A 216 -4.43 11.17 -21.71
CA LYS A 216 -3.22 11.81 -22.26
C LYS A 216 -3.16 11.82 -23.79
N GLY A 217 -3.98 11.00 -24.46
CA GLY A 217 -4.13 11.04 -25.92
C GLY A 217 -5.01 12.18 -26.43
N GLY A 218 -5.69 12.91 -25.52
CA GLY A 218 -6.61 14.01 -25.82
C GLY A 218 -6.10 15.37 -25.38
N SER A 219 -6.96 16.38 -25.50
CA SER A 219 -6.66 17.76 -25.07
C SER A 219 -6.69 17.84 -23.54
N LEU A 220 -5.67 18.49 -22.96
CA LEU A 220 -5.61 18.80 -21.53
C LEU A 220 -6.77 19.73 -21.13
N GLU A 221 -7.15 20.66 -21.97
CA GLU A 221 -8.26 21.57 -21.70
C GLU A 221 -9.62 20.84 -21.69
N GLU A 222 -9.85 19.89 -22.59
CA GLU A 222 -11.04 19.03 -22.54
C GLU A 222 -11.09 18.18 -21.27
N PHE A 223 -9.93 17.70 -20.80
CA PHE A 223 -9.85 16.98 -19.54
C PHE A 223 -10.18 17.88 -18.34
N LYS A 224 -9.66 19.11 -18.29
CA LYS A 224 -10.00 20.11 -17.28
C LYS A 224 -11.50 20.44 -17.28
N GLU A 225 -12.07 20.70 -18.44
CA GLU A 225 -13.52 20.99 -18.57
C GLU A 225 -14.38 19.82 -18.09
N ARG A 226 -13.97 18.57 -18.33
CA ARG A 226 -14.66 17.39 -17.81
C ARG A 226 -14.65 17.38 -16.27
N ILE A 227 -13.52 17.69 -15.64
CA ILE A 227 -13.40 17.79 -14.18
C ILE A 227 -14.30 18.91 -13.66
N VAL A 228 -14.26 20.09 -14.28
CA VAL A 228 -15.05 21.26 -13.87
C VAL A 228 -16.56 21.00 -14.01
N THR A 229 -16.95 20.33 -15.08
CA THR A 229 -18.37 19.96 -15.30
C THR A 229 -18.87 19.03 -14.18
N ALA A 230 -18.03 18.07 -13.76
CA ALA A 230 -18.40 17.14 -12.70
C ALA A 230 -18.31 17.77 -11.30
N GLN A 231 -17.36 18.68 -11.09
CA GLN A 231 -17.12 19.35 -9.81
C GLN A 231 -16.79 20.84 -10.03
N PRO A 232 -17.81 21.70 -10.14
CA PRO A 232 -17.62 23.12 -10.48
C PRO A 232 -16.72 23.91 -9.52
N ARG A 233 -16.59 23.45 -8.27
CA ARG A 233 -15.67 24.03 -7.27
C ARG A 233 -14.20 23.95 -7.68
N LEU A 234 -13.85 23.05 -8.59
CA LEU A 234 -12.47 22.85 -9.04
C LEU A 234 -12.07 23.76 -10.22
N ARG A 235 -12.97 24.67 -10.69
CA ARG A 235 -12.73 25.54 -11.84
C ARG A 235 -11.42 26.31 -11.78
N GLU A 236 -11.09 26.86 -10.63
CA GLU A 236 -9.84 27.59 -10.45
C GLU A 236 -8.65 26.66 -10.23
N HIS A 237 -8.87 25.51 -9.61
CA HIS A 237 -7.83 24.54 -9.23
C HIS A 237 -7.26 23.79 -10.44
N VAL A 238 -8.10 23.48 -11.44
CA VAL A 238 -7.64 22.75 -12.63
C VAL A 238 -6.61 23.55 -13.46
N ASN A 239 -6.51 24.87 -13.25
CA ASN A 239 -5.48 25.69 -13.87
C ASN A 239 -4.06 25.41 -13.35
N ASP A 240 -3.96 24.76 -12.16
CA ASP A 240 -2.67 24.33 -11.61
C ASP A 240 -2.08 23.15 -12.42
N LEU A 241 -2.92 22.45 -13.19
CA LEU A 241 -2.49 21.40 -14.11
C LEU A 241 -2.10 22.05 -15.45
N THR A 242 -0.80 22.18 -15.70
CA THR A 242 -0.28 22.93 -16.85
C THR A 242 0.16 22.04 -18.00
N SER A 243 0.51 20.78 -17.70
CA SER A 243 0.99 19.79 -18.66
C SER A 243 0.56 18.39 -18.27
N TRP A 244 0.51 17.47 -19.23
CA TRP A 244 0.38 16.05 -18.95
C TRP A 244 1.57 15.49 -18.15
N ASP A 245 2.72 16.17 -18.15
CA ASP A 245 3.89 15.80 -17.35
C ASP A 245 3.67 16.00 -15.83
N ASP A 246 2.69 16.84 -15.45
CA ASP A 246 2.25 17.02 -14.08
C ASP A 246 1.42 15.81 -13.57
N THR A 247 1.25 14.79 -14.41
CA THR A 247 0.41 13.63 -14.11
C THR A 247 1.18 12.32 -14.20
N SER A 248 0.81 11.34 -13.36
CA SER A 248 1.36 9.98 -13.37
C SER A 248 0.26 8.94 -13.51
N GLU A 249 0.44 8.01 -14.46
CA GLU A 249 -0.52 6.91 -14.66
C GLU A 249 -0.12 5.68 -13.85
N LEU A 250 -1.09 5.10 -13.19
CA LEU A 250 -0.98 3.82 -12.53
C LEU A 250 -1.75 2.76 -13.33
N ASP A 251 -1.02 1.86 -13.97
CA ASP A 251 -1.54 0.59 -14.47
C ASP A 251 -1.94 -0.29 -13.27
N VAL A 252 -3.25 -0.36 -13.02
CA VAL A 252 -3.78 -1.12 -11.87
C VAL A 252 -3.78 -2.60 -12.21
N ARG A 253 -3.03 -3.37 -11.41
CA ARG A 253 -3.00 -4.82 -11.49
C ARG A 253 -3.41 -5.41 -10.16
N VAL A 254 -4.20 -6.45 -10.22
CA VAL A 254 -4.54 -7.29 -9.08
C VAL A 254 -4.06 -8.68 -9.42
N ASP A 255 -3.02 -9.12 -8.77
CA ASP A 255 -2.47 -10.46 -8.95
C ASP A 255 -2.09 -11.08 -7.61
N ARG A 256 -1.84 -12.37 -7.60
CA ARG A 256 -1.31 -13.09 -6.46
C ARG A 256 -0.52 -14.29 -6.94
N LEU A 257 0.62 -14.57 -6.31
CA LEU A 257 1.35 -15.80 -6.51
C LEU A 257 0.52 -17.02 -6.08
N GLU A 258 0.58 -18.10 -6.83
CA GLU A 258 0.04 -19.41 -6.45
C GLU A 258 0.86 -19.99 -5.29
N THR A 259 2.18 -19.90 -5.39
CA THR A 259 3.13 -20.23 -4.34
C THR A 259 4.02 -19.03 -4.11
N TRP A 260 4.11 -18.55 -2.85
CA TRP A 260 4.85 -17.33 -2.49
C TRP A 260 6.34 -17.58 -2.29
N TRP A 261 6.76 -18.81 -2.34
CA TRP A 261 8.12 -19.21 -1.97
C TRP A 261 8.68 -20.27 -2.93
N ARG A 262 9.98 -20.40 -2.89
CA ARG A 262 10.78 -21.48 -3.41
C ARG A 262 11.88 -21.76 -2.37
N THR A 263 12.50 -22.92 -2.35
CA THR A 263 13.60 -23.21 -1.43
C THR A 263 14.64 -22.08 -1.43
N GLY A 264 14.84 -21.44 -0.28
CA GLY A 264 15.71 -20.27 -0.11
C GLY A 264 15.14 -18.91 -0.53
N LEU A 265 13.87 -18.84 -0.94
CA LEU A 265 13.22 -17.59 -1.37
C LEU A 265 11.79 -17.48 -0.82
N LEU A 266 11.43 -16.30 -0.34
CA LEU A 266 10.06 -15.93 0.00
C LEU A 266 9.70 -14.56 -0.61
N CYS A 267 8.57 -14.46 -1.29
CA CYS A 267 7.99 -13.19 -1.74
C CYS A 267 6.99 -12.66 -0.72
N ILE A 268 7.00 -11.34 -0.45
CA ILE A 268 6.07 -10.65 0.43
C ILE A 268 5.59 -9.34 -0.21
N GLY A 269 4.47 -8.80 0.29
CA GLY A 269 3.88 -7.56 -0.22
C GLY A 269 3.54 -7.64 -1.72
N ASP A 270 3.74 -6.55 -2.46
CA ASP A 270 3.38 -6.47 -3.89
C ASP A 270 4.16 -7.47 -4.78
N ALA A 271 5.30 -8.02 -4.31
CA ALA A 271 5.99 -9.11 -5.00
C ALA A 271 5.21 -10.43 -4.93
N ALA A 272 4.46 -10.66 -3.85
CA ALA A 272 3.62 -11.83 -3.67
C ALA A 272 2.18 -11.60 -4.16
N HIS A 273 1.64 -10.37 -3.97
CA HIS A 273 0.25 -10.03 -4.29
C HIS A 273 0.08 -8.54 -4.55
N ALA A 274 -0.10 -8.16 -5.78
CA ALA A 274 -0.43 -6.78 -6.12
C ALA A 274 -1.90 -6.49 -5.81
N MET A 275 -2.15 -5.29 -5.28
CA MET A 275 -3.47 -4.83 -4.85
C MET A 275 -3.97 -3.68 -5.69
N SER A 276 -5.30 -3.56 -5.77
CA SER A 276 -5.94 -2.34 -6.22
C SER A 276 -5.60 -1.17 -5.26
N PRO A 277 -5.46 0.08 -5.76
CA PRO A 277 -5.31 1.25 -4.90
C PRO A 277 -6.58 1.57 -4.09
N ALA A 278 -7.72 0.94 -4.43
CA ALA A 278 -8.97 1.13 -3.71
C ALA A 278 -8.83 0.80 -2.22
N GLY A 279 -9.12 1.78 -1.36
CA GLY A 279 -8.99 1.69 0.09
C GLY A 279 -7.57 1.87 0.64
N GLY A 280 -6.55 2.04 -0.21
CA GLY A 280 -5.16 2.30 0.22
C GLY A 280 -4.55 1.22 1.11
N VAL A 281 -4.87 -0.06 0.88
CA VAL A 281 -4.51 -1.15 1.82
C VAL A 281 -3.17 -1.83 1.52
N GLY A 282 -2.53 -1.56 0.38
CA GLY A 282 -1.34 -2.27 -0.09
C GLY A 282 -0.18 -2.25 0.90
N ILE A 283 0.21 -1.06 1.38
CA ILE A 283 1.30 -0.90 2.37
C ILE A 283 0.99 -1.71 3.63
N ASN A 284 -0.25 -1.64 4.11
CA ASN A 284 -0.63 -2.28 5.38
C ASN A 284 -0.59 -3.80 5.29
N LEU A 285 -0.96 -4.37 4.14
CA LEU A 285 -0.80 -5.81 3.89
C LEU A 285 0.67 -6.21 3.79
N ALA A 286 1.49 -5.41 3.09
CA ALA A 286 2.93 -5.66 2.98
C ALA A 286 3.63 -5.59 4.35
N VAL A 287 3.26 -4.63 5.22
CA VAL A 287 3.77 -4.54 6.60
C VAL A 287 3.30 -5.74 7.43
N ALA A 288 2.04 -6.15 7.29
CA ALA A 288 1.55 -7.34 7.99
C ALA A 288 2.24 -8.63 7.52
N ASP A 289 2.56 -8.74 6.23
CA ASP A 289 3.37 -9.86 5.71
C ASP A 289 4.78 -9.85 6.30
N ALA A 290 5.41 -8.67 6.36
CA ALA A 290 6.73 -8.49 6.94
C ALA A 290 6.77 -8.93 8.42
N VAL A 291 5.77 -8.53 9.21
CA VAL A 291 5.63 -8.92 10.62
C VAL A 291 5.37 -10.43 10.76
N ALA A 292 4.46 -10.99 9.95
CA ALA A 292 4.18 -12.43 9.98
C ALA A 292 5.41 -13.27 9.60
N ALA A 293 6.14 -12.84 8.55
CA ALA A 293 7.36 -13.49 8.12
C ALA A 293 8.42 -13.43 9.22
N ALA A 294 8.67 -12.26 9.82
CA ALA A 294 9.63 -12.11 10.91
C ALA A 294 9.24 -12.99 12.12
N ASN A 295 8.00 -12.98 12.54
CA ASN A 295 7.51 -13.81 13.67
C ASN A 295 7.69 -15.31 13.45
N ILE A 296 7.54 -15.79 12.20
CA ILE A 296 7.63 -17.21 11.86
C ILE A 296 9.07 -17.64 11.60
N LEU A 297 9.86 -16.80 10.96
CA LEU A 297 11.18 -17.17 10.44
C LEU A 297 12.33 -16.83 11.40
N CYS A 298 12.14 -15.94 12.37
CA CYS A 298 13.17 -15.49 13.31
C CYS A 298 13.87 -16.68 14.00
N ALA A 299 13.13 -17.54 14.70
CA ALA A 299 13.74 -18.65 15.43
C ALA A 299 14.39 -19.72 14.50
N PRO A 300 13.78 -20.14 13.37
CA PRO A 300 14.46 -21.01 12.41
C PRO A 300 15.75 -20.42 11.84
N LEU A 301 15.78 -19.11 11.53
CA LEU A 301 16.99 -18.43 11.03
C LEU A 301 18.08 -18.37 12.09
N GLN A 302 17.76 -17.96 13.33
CA GLN A 302 18.74 -17.94 14.43
C GLN A 302 19.35 -19.32 14.72
N GLN A 303 18.62 -20.39 14.45
CA GLN A 303 19.03 -21.77 14.71
C GLN A 303 19.66 -22.45 13.49
N GLY A 304 19.78 -21.76 12.35
CA GLY A 304 20.32 -22.31 11.09
C GLY A 304 19.55 -23.52 10.58
N ARG A 305 18.23 -23.61 10.86
CA ARG A 305 17.38 -24.75 10.50
C ARG A 305 16.13 -24.38 9.73
N LEU A 306 16.21 -23.29 8.96
CA LEU A 306 15.11 -22.86 8.09
C LEU A 306 14.74 -23.96 7.09
N THR A 307 13.45 -24.21 6.95
CA THR A 307 12.88 -25.18 6.03
C THR A 307 11.78 -24.59 5.15
N ASP A 308 11.48 -25.24 4.03
CA ASP A 308 10.37 -24.87 3.14
C ASP A 308 9.01 -24.89 3.86
N ARG A 309 8.86 -25.72 4.89
CA ARG A 309 7.66 -25.74 5.74
C ARG A 309 7.47 -24.41 6.48
N ASP A 310 8.53 -23.73 6.84
CA ASP A 310 8.47 -22.44 7.53
C ASP A 310 8.06 -21.35 6.55
N LEU A 311 8.57 -21.35 5.31
CA LEU A 311 8.15 -20.47 4.24
C LEU A 311 6.65 -20.67 3.92
N ALA A 312 6.23 -21.93 3.79
CA ALA A 312 4.83 -22.28 3.57
C ALA A 312 3.91 -21.84 4.73
N LYS A 313 4.40 -21.78 5.98
CA LYS A 313 3.63 -21.25 7.13
C LYS A 313 3.33 -19.76 6.95
N VAL A 314 4.29 -18.97 6.43
CA VAL A 314 4.09 -17.55 6.15
C VAL A 314 2.97 -17.37 5.13
N GLN A 315 3.04 -18.07 4.00
CA GLN A 315 1.96 -18.02 2.99
C GLN A 315 0.60 -18.41 3.61
N ARG A 316 0.49 -19.55 4.29
CA ARG A 316 -0.78 -19.98 4.93
C ARG A 316 -1.32 -18.95 5.93
N ARG A 317 -0.44 -18.25 6.63
CA ARG A 317 -0.83 -17.19 7.56
C ARG A 317 -1.41 -15.99 6.85
N ARG A 318 -0.82 -15.57 5.72
CA ARG A 318 -1.10 -14.30 5.06
C ARG A 318 -2.02 -14.41 3.83
N GLU A 319 -2.08 -15.56 3.19
CA GLU A 319 -2.87 -15.74 1.97
C GLU A 319 -4.36 -15.48 2.17
N LEU A 320 -4.97 -16.01 3.24
CA LEU A 320 -6.41 -15.81 3.47
C LEU A 320 -6.79 -14.34 3.67
N PRO A 321 -6.12 -13.53 4.53
CA PRO A 321 -6.35 -12.09 4.61
C PRO A 321 -6.21 -11.39 3.26
N THR A 322 -5.18 -11.72 2.49
CA THR A 322 -4.92 -11.18 1.15
C THR A 322 -6.07 -11.49 0.19
N ARG A 323 -6.50 -12.75 0.12
CA ARG A 323 -7.64 -13.19 -0.73
C ARG A 323 -8.93 -12.46 -0.39
N ILE A 324 -9.23 -12.29 0.90
CA ILE A 324 -10.44 -11.59 1.35
C ILE A 324 -10.39 -10.13 0.88
N VAL A 325 -9.27 -9.44 1.10
CA VAL A 325 -9.13 -8.03 0.69
C VAL A 325 -9.23 -7.89 -0.83
N GLN A 326 -8.54 -8.74 -1.60
CA GLN A 326 -8.64 -8.73 -3.06
C GLN A 326 -10.08 -9.01 -3.54
N ALA A 327 -10.78 -9.98 -2.94
CA ALA A 327 -12.17 -10.27 -3.30
C ALA A 327 -13.10 -9.07 -3.01
N VAL A 328 -12.93 -8.39 -1.88
CA VAL A 328 -13.69 -7.17 -1.57
C VAL A 328 -13.37 -6.07 -2.58
N GLN A 329 -12.10 -5.86 -2.93
CA GLN A 329 -11.70 -4.86 -3.92
C GLN A 329 -12.28 -5.16 -5.31
N VAL A 330 -12.21 -6.42 -5.76
CA VAL A 330 -12.80 -6.84 -7.04
C VAL A 330 -14.32 -6.63 -7.03
N LEU A 331 -15.00 -7.04 -5.96
CA LEU A 331 -16.45 -6.82 -5.81
C LEU A 331 -16.81 -5.33 -5.90
N MET A 332 -16.04 -4.45 -5.24
CA MET A 332 -16.25 -3.00 -5.33
C MET A 332 -15.99 -2.47 -6.74
N GLN A 333 -14.92 -2.95 -7.39
CA GLN A 333 -14.57 -2.54 -8.74
C GLN A 333 -15.65 -2.93 -9.74
N ASP A 334 -16.15 -4.17 -9.69
CA ASP A 334 -17.10 -4.68 -10.67
C ASP A 334 -18.53 -4.13 -10.46
N ASN A 335 -18.93 -3.89 -9.20
CA ASN A 335 -20.32 -3.49 -8.90
C ASN A 335 -20.51 -1.99 -8.64
N ALA A 336 -19.46 -1.23 -8.40
CA ALA A 336 -19.57 0.19 -8.12
C ALA A 336 -18.70 1.05 -9.04
N ILE A 337 -17.43 0.69 -9.24
CA ILE A 337 -16.49 1.52 -9.99
C ILE A 337 -16.70 1.38 -11.50
N ALA A 338 -16.65 0.18 -12.05
CA ALA A 338 -16.75 -0.06 -13.50
C ALA A 338 -18.09 0.41 -14.08
N PRO A 339 -19.26 0.09 -13.49
CA PRO A 339 -20.53 0.60 -13.99
C PRO A 339 -20.64 2.13 -13.94
N ASN A 340 -20.06 2.77 -12.91
CA ASN A 340 -20.04 4.23 -12.85
C ASN A 340 -19.14 4.83 -13.94
N LEU A 341 -17.94 4.30 -14.13
CA LEU A 341 -16.99 4.79 -15.15
C LEU A 341 -17.54 4.63 -16.56
N ASN A 342 -18.28 3.56 -16.82
CA ASN A 342 -18.94 3.31 -18.11
C ASN A 342 -20.22 4.17 -18.32
N GLY A 343 -20.65 4.88 -17.28
CA GLY A 343 -21.86 5.67 -17.34
C GLY A 343 -23.16 4.89 -17.26
N ASP A 344 -23.09 3.60 -16.86
CA ASP A 344 -24.26 2.71 -16.79
C ASP A 344 -25.07 2.89 -15.50
N LEU A 345 -24.46 3.40 -14.44
CA LEU A 345 -25.17 3.72 -13.20
C LEU A 345 -25.63 5.17 -13.17
N SER A 346 -26.88 5.37 -12.80
CA SER A 346 -27.31 6.60 -12.12
C SER A 346 -26.43 6.80 -10.90
N PRO A 347 -26.19 8.07 -10.43
CA PRO A 347 -25.23 8.36 -9.38
C PRO A 347 -25.34 7.33 -8.27
N ILE A 348 -24.20 6.79 -7.82
CA ILE A 348 -24.17 5.69 -6.85
C ILE A 348 -25.17 6.04 -5.75
N HIS A 349 -26.31 5.37 -5.77
CA HIS A 349 -27.21 5.36 -4.65
C HIS A 349 -26.47 4.58 -3.55
N VAL A 350 -25.58 5.29 -2.82
CA VAL A 350 -25.15 4.78 -1.54
C VAL A 350 -26.45 4.59 -0.78
N PRO A 351 -26.89 3.35 -0.58
CA PRO A 351 -28.19 3.13 0.05
C PRO A 351 -28.21 3.97 1.31
N LYS A 352 -29.32 4.70 1.57
CA LYS A 352 -29.46 5.52 2.79
C LYS A 352 -29.11 4.71 4.04
N ILE A 353 -29.24 3.39 3.95
CA ILE A 353 -28.89 2.41 4.98
C ILE A 353 -27.38 2.38 5.29
N VAL A 354 -26.48 2.73 4.33
CA VAL A 354 -25.03 2.77 4.59
C VAL A 354 -24.65 3.99 5.46
N GLY A 355 -25.50 5.03 5.48
CA GLY A 355 -25.39 6.17 6.40
C GLY A 355 -25.93 5.86 7.82
N PHE A 356 -26.47 4.68 8.08
CA PHE A 356 -26.98 4.29 9.41
C PHE A 356 -25.82 3.85 10.33
N GLY A 357 -25.77 4.41 11.54
CA GLY A 357 -24.68 4.34 12.53
C GLY A 357 -23.91 3.00 12.63
N PRO A 358 -24.53 1.83 12.77
CA PRO A 358 -23.83 0.56 12.89
C PRO A 358 -23.06 0.17 11.60
N LEU A 359 -23.57 0.50 10.42
CA LEU A 359 -22.98 0.12 9.15
C LEU A 359 -21.77 0.98 8.79
N GLN A 360 -21.66 2.19 9.32
CA GLN A 360 -20.47 3.05 9.19
C GLN A 360 -19.23 2.46 9.88
N ALA A 361 -19.41 1.45 10.75
CA ALA A 361 -18.30 0.72 11.37
C ALA A 361 -17.66 -0.31 10.41
N ILE A 362 -18.38 -0.80 9.41
CA ILE A 362 -17.90 -1.87 8.52
C ILE A 362 -16.63 -1.48 7.75
N PRO A 363 -16.55 -0.35 7.04
CA PRO A 363 -15.35 0.02 6.32
C PRO A 363 -14.12 0.17 7.24
N PRO A 364 -14.18 0.87 8.39
CA PRO A 364 -13.08 0.92 9.34
C PRO A 364 -12.67 -0.46 9.90
N LEU A 365 -13.61 -1.38 10.11
CA LEU A 365 -13.29 -2.72 10.56
C LEU A 365 -12.57 -3.53 9.49
N VAL A 366 -13.00 -3.43 8.23
CA VAL A 366 -12.38 -4.15 7.11
C VAL A 366 -11.02 -3.56 6.75
N VAL A 367 -10.94 -2.23 6.63
CA VAL A 367 -9.76 -1.51 6.13
C VAL A 367 -8.80 -1.15 7.28
N GLY A 368 -9.32 -0.69 8.42
CA GLY A 368 -8.51 -0.18 9.54
C GLY A 368 -8.01 -1.28 10.47
N ARG A 369 -8.86 -2.25 10.85
CA ARG A 369 -8.45 -3.41 11.65
C ARG A 369 -7.89 -4.53 10.78
N GLY A 370 -8.42 -4.69 9.56
CA GLY A 370 -8.08 -5.79 8.67
C GLY A 370 -8.50 -7.18 9.17
N PHE A 371 -8.18 -8.18 8.36
CA PHE A 371 -8.41 -9.60 8.67
C PHE A 371 -7.14 -10.19 9.24
N ARG A 372 -7.21 -10.86 10.39
CA ARG A 372 -6.08 -11.46 11.11
C ARG A 372 -4.91 -10.47 11.27
N PRO A 373 -5.08 -9.38 12.04
CA PRO A 373 -4.01 -8.42 12.27
C PRO A 373 -2.77 -9.13 12.86
N GLU A 374 -1.61 -8.66 12.48
CA GLU A 374 -0.34 -9.14 13.02
C GLU A 374 0.11 -8.25 14.17
N HIS A 375 0.87 -8.84 15.09
CA HIS A 375 1.51 -8.21 16.24
C HIS A 375 2.99 -8.57 16.26
N VAL A 376 3.84 -7.67 16.69
CA VAL A 376 5.28 -7.92 16.80
C VAL A 376 5.53 -8.90 17.94
N ARG A 377 6.22 -10.01 17.62
CA ARG A 377 6.60 -11.06 18.57
C ARG A 377 8.09 -11.38 18.53
N THR A 378 8.82 -10.80 17.57
CA THR A 378 10.27 -10.94 17.52
C THR A 378 10.89 -10.27 18.75
N PRO A 379 11.93 -10.87 19.35
CA PRO A 379 12.63 -10.25 20.47
C PRO A 379 13.35 -8.98 20.03
N ASP A 380 13.70 -8.16 21.01
CA ASP A 380 14.71 -7.13 20.88
C ASP A 380 15.92 -7.57 21.72
N VAL A 381 16.94 -8.09 21.03
CA VAL A 381 18.14 -8.58 21.72
C VAL A 381 19.06 -7.45 22.17
N HIS A 382 18.81 -6.22 21.72
CA HIS A 382 19.55 -5.02 22.08
C HIS A 382 18.80 -4.15 23.11
N ALA A 383 17.54 -4.49 23.46
CA ALA A 383 16.82 -3.80 24.55
C ALA A 383 17.54 -4.07 25.87
N ARG A 384 17.94 -2.98 26.54
CA ARG A 384 18.57 -3.02 27.86
C ARG A 384 17.52 -3.08 28.98
#